data_c05c6964541b03b069c749a541dc5b30
#
_entry.id   c05c6964541b03b069c749a541dc5b30
#
_cell.length_a   1.000
_cell.length_b   1.000
_cell.length_c   1.000
_cell.angle_alpha   90.00
_cell.angle_beta   90.00
_cell.angle_gamma   90.00
#
_symmetry.space_group_name_H-M   'P 1'
#
loop_
_entity.id
_entity.type
_entity.pdbx_description
1 polymer ?
#
loop_
_entity_poly.entity_id
_entity_poly.type
_entity_poly.pdbx_seq_one_letter_code
_entity_poly.pdbx_strand_id
1 'polypeptide(L)'
;RNVQMKDATIEEVLKNCLQGTKLVYDITDKTIIIRKLDEVTQTKQVQVIQGQVTDVRGTPLPGVTVRIKGTQLGVSTDVNGKFRFELPDTKEVVLAFSFVGMKPLEVRYNGQSELKIKLEEEVAEMDEVVVTGIFKKSQESFTGSVSTITEKELKSFRGRNLLSTLKNIDPTFNIIENNVYGADPNHLPEVQIRGTSSLPTVEDLKNETKVDLNTPLIILDGFEISLTRMLDLNDEDISSVTLLKDGSATAIYGSRGANGVIVIETKQPEAGKLRLSYRGSVNIEVPDLSDYDVLNAAEKLQLEESAGLYKNEWADMEMALRKRQARIKQEVERGVDTYWLSKPLRTGVGHKHNLRLEGGGNDGFRYSASVQYNDILGVMKGSDRKNFNGNINLMYQHEKLLFRNKLEV
;
A
#
# COMPACT_ATOMS: atom_id res chain seq x y z
N ARG A 1 16.16 73.72 47.60
CA ARG A 1 15.42 74.01 48.86
C ARG A 1 16.35 73.56 50.02
N ASN A 2 16.66 74.49 50.91
CA ASN A 2 17.38 74.09 52.16
C ASN A 2 16.31 73.69 53.18
N VAL A 3 16.35 72.50 53.64
CA VAL A 3 15.45 71.98 54.67
C VAL A 3 16.30 71.78 55.95
N GLN A 4 16.03 72.58 56.95
CA GLN A 4 16.61 72.41 58.27
C GLN A 4 15.62 71.72 59.18
N MET A 5 15.92 70.50 59.55
CA MET A 5 15.12 69.63 60.44
C MET A 5 15.97 69.24 61.63
N LYS A 6 15.45 69.31 62.83
CA LYS A 6 16.13 68.96 64.07
C LYS A 6 15.38 67.70 64.57
N ASP A 7 16.10 66.60 64.77
CA ASP A 7 15.59 65.30 65.28
C ASP A 7 14.54 64.56 64.36
N ALA A 8 14.64 64.73 63.03
CA ALA A 8 13.72 64.07 62.10
C ALA A 8 14.22 62.73 61.61
N THR A 9 13.32 61.79 61.41
CA THR A 9 13.60 60.43 60.82
C THR A 9 14.00 60.51 59.37
N ILE A 10 14.79 59.59 58.88
CA ILE A 10 15.23 59.51 57.45
C ILE A 10 14.05 59.52 56.52
N GLU A 11 12.93 58.92 56.89
CA GLU A 11 11.72 58.92 56.09
C GLU A 11 11.05 60.29 55.99
N GLU A 12 11.00 61.05 57.08
CA GLU A 12 10.44 62.39 57.10
C GLU A 12 11.32 63.37 56.30
N VAL A 13 12.60 63.23 56.34
CA VAL A 13 13.55 64.02 55.57
C VAL A 13 13.37 63.74 54.07
N LEU A 14 13.31 62.46 53.68
CA LEU A 14 13.11 62.05 52.30
C LEU A 14 11.76 62.50 51.78
N LYS A 15 10.67 62.39 52.54
CA LYS A 15 9.35 62.83 52.19
C LYS A 15 9.26 64.31 51.93
N ASN A 16 9.91 65.13 52.78
CA ASN A 16 9.96 66.55 52.61
C ASN A 16 10.88 67.02 51.49
N CYS A 17 12.01 66.37 51.29
CA CYS A 17 12.96 66.70 50.20
C CYS A 17 12.41 66.32 48.81
N LEU A 18 11.61 65.25 48.73
CA LEU A 18 11.07 64.79 47.48
C LEU A 18 9.65 65.28 47.18
N GLN A 19 9.03 66.01 48.13
CA GLN A 19 7.69 66.60 47.97
C GLN A 19 7.67 67.63 46.82
N GLY A 20 6.87 67.37 45.81
CA GLY A 20 6.77 68.27 44.61
C GLY A 20 7.79 67.84 43.50
N THR A 21 8.57 66.81 43.70
CA THR A 21 9.39 66.25 42.64
C THR A 21 8.72 64.94 42.11
N LYS A 22 8.96 64.60 40.83
CA LYS A 22 8.48 63.31 40.27
C LYS A 22 9.39 62.13 40.67
N LEU A 23 9.86 62.14 41.94
CA LEU A 23 10.76 61.10 42.48
C LEU A 23 10.06 60.35 43.62
N VAL A 24 10.20 59.03 43.64
CA VAL A 24 9.80 58.14 44.74
C VAL A 24 11.03 57.44 45.30
N TYR A 25 10.97 57.15 46.58
CA TYR A 25 12.06 56.43 47.27
C TYR A 25 11.59 55.10 47.83
N ASP A 26 12.48 54.16 47.90
CA ASP A 26 12.30 52.87 48.50
C ASP A 26 13.46 52.57 49.43
N ILE A 27 13.17 52.14 50.65
CA ILE A 27 14.21 51.83 51.65
C ILE A 27 14.25 50.32 51.82
N THR A 28 15.38 49.73 51.44
CA THR A 28 15.59 48.31 51.59
C THR A 28 16.87 48.09 52.43
N ASP A 29 16.70 47.61 53.66
CA ASP A 29 17.74 47.41 54.67
C ASP A 29 18.56 48.67 55.00
N LYS A 30 19.74 48.87 54.45
CA LYS A 30 20.62 50.02 54.64
C LYS A 30 20.79 50.88 53.40
N THR A 31 19.97 50.69 52.37
CA THR A 31 20.12 51.39 51.11
C THR A 31 18.84 52.14 50.75
N ILE A 32 18.98 53.40 50.38
CA ILE A 32 17.89 54.25 49.90
C ILE A 32 18.01 54.32 48.39
N ILE A 33 17.01 53.85 47.70
CA ILE A 33 16.92 53.89 46.23
C ILE A 33 15.91 55.00 45.82
N ILE A 34 16.40 55.99 45.15
CA ILE A 34 15.56 57.07 44.61
C ILE A 34 15.37 56.83 43.09
N ARG A 35 14.14 56.72 42.63
CA ARG A 35 13.81 56.55 41.23
C ARG A 35 12.81 57.59 40.78
N LYS A 36 12.88 57.93 39.53
CA LYS A 36 11.91 58.82 38.88
C LYS A 36 10.57 58.10 38.76
N LEU A 37 9.50 58.80 39.06
CA LEU A 37 8.15 58.27 38.81
C LEU A 37 7.93 58.40 37.31
N ASP A 38 8.47 57.47 36.53
CA ASP A 38 8.14 57.36 35.13
C ASP A 38 6.71 56.87 35.03
N GLU A 39 5.98 57.55 34.20
CA GLU A 39 4.57 57.40 33.90
C GLU A 39 4.05 55.96 34.04
N VAL A 40 3.02 55.84 34.86
CA VAL A 40 1.96 54.85 34.81
C VAL A 40 2.38 53.51 34.16
N THR A 41 2.64 52.51 34.97
CA THR A 41 2.51 51.12 34.56
C THR A 41 1.09 50.99 33.97
N GLN A 42 0.96 51.17 32.65
CA GLN A 42 -0.17 50.60 31.93
C GLN A 42 -0.16 49.13 32.33
N THR A 43 -1.17 48.68 32.99
CA THR A 43 -1.49 47.28 33.20
C THR A 43 -1.51 46.69 31.79
N LYS A 44 -0.40 46.01 31.36
CA LYS A 44 -0.38 45.21 30.14
C LYS A 44 -1.56 44.28 30.27
N GLN A 45 -2.59 44.47 29.48
CA GLN A 45 -3.64 43.50 29.31
C GLN A 45 -2.97 42.30 28.66
N VAL A 46 -2.59 41.32 29.48
CA VAL A 46 -2.07 40.02 28.99
C VAL A 46 -3.22 39.36 28.27
N GLN A 47 -3.14 39.33 26.96
CA GLN A 47 -4.15 38.68 26.13
C GLN A 47 -3.90 37.18 26.20
N VAL A 48 -4.83 36.44 26.78
CA VAL A 48 -4.75 34.98 26.92
C VAL A 48 -5.46 34.33 25.73
N ILE A 49 -4.75 33.57 24.96
CA ILE A 49 -5.34 32.70 23.93
C ILE A 49 -5.59 31.32 24.51
N GLN A 50 -6.75 30.78 24.24
CA GLN A 50 -7.11 29.40 24.55
C GLN A 50 -7.76 28.74 23.34
N GLY A 51 -7.61 27.44 23.24
CA GLY A 51 -8.21 26.68 22.14
C GLY A 51 -8.11 25.18 22.31
N GLN A 52 -8.65 24.47 21.35
CA GLN A 52 -8.61 23.01 21.30
C GLN A 52 -8.12 22.55 19.93
N VAL A 53 -7.24 21.57 19.94
CA VAL A 53 -6.72 20.91 18.74
C VAL A 53 -7.29 19.49 18.64
N THR A 54 -7.87 19.17 17.49
CA THR A 54 -8.45 17.85 17.20
C THR A 54 -7.91 17.32 15.86
N ASP A 55 -8.06 16.03 15.62
CA ASP A 55 -7.89 15.44 14.29
C ASP A 55 -9.12 15.76 13.39
N VAL A 56 -9.09 15.29 12.14
CA VAL A 56 -10.22 15.45 11.18
C VAL A 56 -11.49 14.76 11.65
N ARG A 57 -11.39 13.75 12.52
CA ARG A 57 -12.52 12.98 13.09
C ARG A 57 -13.08 13.61 14.35
N GLY A 58 -12.43 14.69 14.84
CA GLY A 58 -12.83 15.38 16.07
C GLY A 58 -12.23 14.80 17.35
N THR A 59 -11.25 13.88 17.25
CA THR A 59 -10.57 13.33 18.43
C THR A 59 -9.57 14.34 18.97
N PRO A 60 -9.56 14.66 20.27
CA PRO A 60 -8.59 15.57 20.87
C PRO A 60 -7.15 15.06 20.69
N LEU A 61 -6.24 15.94 20.34
CA LEU A 61 -4.81 15.64 20.16
C LEU A 61 -3.98 16.17 21.32
N PRO A 62 -3.55 15.31 22.26
CA PRO A 62 -2.63 15.70 23.33
C PRO A 62 -1.19 15.83 22.83
N GLY A 63 -0.42 16.76 23.40
CA GLY A 63 1.00 16.91 23.07
C GLY A 63 1.30 17.69 21.78
N VAL A 64 0.31 18.31 21.16
CA VAL A 64 0.53 19.22 20.02
C VAL A 64 1.32 20.43 20.49
N THR A 65 2.41 20.73 19.82
CA THR A 65 3.21 21.95 20.09
C THR A 65 2.56 23.13 19.40
N VAL A 66 2.16 24.14 20.18
CA VAL A 66 1.61 25.43 19.73
C VAL A 66 2.67 26.49 19.98
N ARG A 67 3.19 27.12 18.94
CA ARG A 67 4.28 28.08 19.03
C ARG A 67 3.96 29.36 18.25
N ILE A 68 4.43 30.51 18.75
CA ILE A 68 4.40 31.76 17.98
C ILE A 68 5.51 31.73 16.93
N LYS A 69 5.14 31.92 15.68
CA LYS A 69 6.10 31.97 14.57
C LYS A 69 7.10 33.09 14.77
N GLY A 70 8.39 32.77 14.66
CA GLY A 70 9.47 33.75 14.85
C GLY A 70 9.91 33.96 16.30
N THR A 71 9.33 33.23 17.26
CA THR A 71 9.74 33.25 18.67
C THR A 71 10.00 31.85 19.22
N GLN A 72 10.62 31.75 20.40
CA GLN A 72 10.79 30.50 21.13
C GLN A 72 9.63 30.22 22.10
N LEU A 73 8.60 31.07 22.13
CA LEU A 73 7.46 30.90 23.02
C LEU A 73 6.48 29.88 22.45
N GLY A 74 6.17 28.88 23.25
CA GLY A 74 5.21 27.84 22.86
C GLY A 74 4.72 27.04 24.06
N VAL A 75 3.60 26.33 23.88
CA VAL A 75 2.98 25.43 24.86
C VAL A 75 2.59 24.14 24.17
N SER A 76 2.36 23.07 24.95
CA SER A 76 1.79 21.83 24.44
C SER A 76 0.35 21.68 24.87
N THR A 77 -0.47 21.01 24.05
CA THR A 77 -1.87 20.69 24.41
C THR A 77 -1.93 19.63 25.52
N ASP A 78 -2.96 19.74 26.36
CA ASP A 78 -3.26 18.79 27.44
C ASP A 78 -3.92 17.49 26.91
N VAL A 79 -4.30 16.58 27.82
CA VAL A 79 -4.94 15.29 27.49
C VAL A 79 -6.28 15.42 26.75
N ASN A 80 -6.92 16.60 26.81
CA ASN A 80 -8.15 16.93 26.10
C ASN A 80 -7.90 17.75 24.83
N GLY A 81 -6.64 17.87 24.41
CA GLY A 81 -6.24 18.67 23.26
C GLY A 81 -6.34 20.18 23.47
N LYS A 82 -6.51 20.66 24.71
CA LYS A 82 -6.64 22.08 25.01
C LYS A 82 -5.28 22.72 25.28
N PHE A 83 -5.15 23.99 24.83
CA PHE A 83 -3.98 24.81 25.13
C PHE A 83 -4.43 26.17 25.67
N ARG A 84 -3.57 26.76 26.48
CA ARG A 84 -3.70 28.11 27.01
C ARG A 84 -2.36 28.78 27.05
N PHE A 85 -2.29 30.04 26.60
CA PHE A 85 -1.02 30.69 26.46
C PHE A 85 -1.16 32.23 26.45
N GLU A 86 -0.19 32.90 27.06
CA GLU A 86 -0.19 34.33 27.21
C GLU A 86 0.59 35.00 26.06
N LEU A 87 -0.07 35.95 25.37
CA LEU A 87 0.56 36.67 24.29
C LEU A 87 1.38 37.85 24.79
N PRO A 88 2.60 38.04 24.27
CA PRO A 88 3.24 39.35 24.32
C PRO A 88 2.47 40.30 23.43
N ASP A 89 2.39 41.58 23.85
CA ASP A 89 1.61 42.66 23.23
C ASP A 89 2.02 42.93 21.76
N THR A 90 1.51 42.08 20.84
CA THR A 90 1.71 42.21 19.39
C THR A 90 0.39 42.10 18.68
N LYS A 91 0.06 43.05 17.81
CA LYS A 91 -1.24 43.19 17.15
C LYS A 91 -1.56 42.08 16.13
N GLU A 92 -0.57 41.38 15.62
CA GLU A 92 -0.75 40.24 14.70
C GLU A 92 0.20 39.10 15.07
N VAL A 93 -0.36 37.94 15.39
CA VAL A 93 0.41 36.76 15.79
C VAL A 93 0.04 35.60 14.89
N VAL A 94 1.03 34.93 14.34
CA VAL A 94 0.87 33.65 13.63
C VAL A 94 1.22 32.52 14.57
N LEU A 95 0.27 31.66 14.84
CA LEU A 95 0.46 30.45 15.64
C LEU A 95 0.79 29.28 14.72
N ALA A 96 1.86 28.59 15.01
CA ALA A 96 2.26 27.36 14.32
C ALA A 96 1.95 26.17 15.21
N PHE A 97 1.17 25.26 14.67
CA PHE A 97 0.78 23.98 15.30
C PHE A 97 1.59 22.86 14.67
N SER A 98 2.27 22.06 15.48
CA SER A 98 3.03 20.90 15.00
C SER A 98 2.82 19.70 15.89
N PHE A 99 2.64 18.53 15.28
CA PHE A 99 2.48 17.25 15.96
C PHE A 99 3.06 16.14 15.09
N VAL A 100 3.63 15.10 15.71
CA VAL A 100 4.23 13.99 14.97
C VAL A 100 3.17 13.26 14.15
N GLY A 101 3.38 13.13 12.83
CA GLY A 101 2.43 12.49 11.92
C GLY A 101 1.26 13.37 11.46
N MET A 102 1.30 14.68 11.76
CA MET A 102 0.29 15.63 11.30
C MET A 102 0.94 16.76 10.49
N LYS A 103 0.24 17.25 9.47
CA LYS A 103 0.69 18.40 8.69
C LYS A 103 0.80 19.63 9.59
N PRO A 104 1.92 20.33 9.60
CA PRO A 104 2.05 21.59 10.35
C PRO A 104 1.07 22.61 9.81
N LEU A 105 0.34 23.27 10.71
CA LEU A 105 -0.67 24.29 10.36
C LEU A 105 -0.29 25.63 10.95
N GLU A 106 -0.31 26.66 10.12
CA GLU A 106 -0.11 28.05 10.55
C GLU A 106 -1.44 28.79 10.53
N VAL A 107 -1.81 29.41 11.65
CA VAL A 107 -3.05 30.16 11.80
C VAL A 107 -2.76 31.56 12.28
N ARG A 108 -3.27 32.58 11.58
CA ARG A 108 -3.21 33.95 12.04
C ARG A 108 -4.25 34.17 13.13
N TYR A 109 -3.80 34.68 14.27
CA TYR A 109 -4.67 35.01 15.36
C TYR A 109 -5.23 36.45 15.18
N ASN A 110 -6.54 36.56 15.12
CA ASN A 110 -7.25 37.83 14.89
C ASN A 110 -8.10 38.27 16.13
N GLY A 111 -7.69 37.88 17.35
CA GLY A 111 -8.40 38.28 18.57
C GLY A 111 -9.59 37.41 18.97
N GLN A 112 -9.69 36.20 18.45
CA GLN A 112 -10.76 35.24 18.80
C GLN A 112 -10.60 34.74 20.23
N SER A 113 -11.70 34.59 20.98
CA SER A 113 -11.68 34.14 22.38
C SER A 113 -11.35 32.66 22.54
N GLU A 114 -11.65 31.81 21.53
CA GLU A 114 -11.37 30.39 21.52
C GLU A 114 -11.03 29.92 20.11
N LEU A 115 -9.91 29.22 19.95
CA LEU A 115 -9.46 28.65 18.69
C LEU A 115 -9.79 27.17 18.61
N LYS A 116 -10.53 26.75 17.59
CA LYS A 116 -10.75 25.33 17.25
C LYS A 116 -9.91 24.97 16.04
N ILE A 117 -8.88 24.18 16.25
CA ILE A 117 -7.91 23.79 15.24
C ILE A 117 -8.11 22.31 14.90
N LYS A 118 -8.17 22.01 13.60
CA LYS A 118 -8.16 20.64 13.09
C LYS A 118 -6.84 20.41 12.38
N LEU A 119 -6.09 19.41 12.80
CA LEU A 119 -4.89 18.97 12.11
C LEU A 119 -5.24 17.79 11.19
N GLU A 120 -4.71 17.83 9.99
CA GLU A 120 -4.78 16.72 9.03
C GLU A 120 -3.58 15.82 9.26
N GLU A 121 -3.80 14.50 9.14
CA GLU A 121 -2.70 13.56 9.12
C GLU A 121 -1.75 13.93 7.98
N GLU A 122 -0.47 14.05 8.28
CA GLU A 122 0.56 14.12 7.27
C GLU A 122 0.62 12.72 6.65
N VAL A 123 -0.19 12.53 5.59
CA VAL A 123 0.10 11.48 4.63
C VAL A 123 1.42 11.94 4.04
N ALA A 124 2.54 11.46 4.59
CA ALA A 124 3.80 11.56 3.91
C ALA A 124 3.50 11.00 2.51
N GLU A 125 3.51 11.84 1.49
CA GLU A 125 3.86 11.38 0.15
C GLU A 125 5.21 10.73 0.41
N MET A 126 5.18 9.40 0.57
CA MET A 126 6.41 8.63 0.68
C MET A 126 7.14 8.97 -0.60
N ASP A 127 8.24 9.71 -0.49
CA ASP A 127 9.19 9.81 -1.59
C ASP A 127 9.26 8.43 -2.19
N GLU A 128 8.92 8.30 -3.47
CA GLU A 128 8.92 7.01 -4.16
C GLU A 128 10.26 6.34 -3.91
N VAL A 129 10.25 5.34 -3.04
CA VAL A 129 11.45 4.62 -2.62
C VAL A 129 11.58 3.39 -3.50
N VAL A 130 12.66 3.33 -4.27
CA VAL A 130 13.01 2.14 -5.02
C VAL A 130 13.58 1.10 -4.05
N VAL A 131 12.89 -0.02 -3.96
CA VAL A 131 13.32 -1.17 -3.18
C VAL A 131 14.06 -2.13 -4.11
N THR A 132 15.34 -2.30 -3.87
CA THR A 132 16.17 -3.24 -4.65
C THR A 132 16.25 -4.63 -4.00
N GLY A 133 15.42 -4.91 -2.98
CA GLY A 133 15.47 -6.15 -2.22
C GLY A 133 16.56 -6.20 -1.15
N ILE A 134 17.66 -5.47 -1.32
CA ILE A 134 18.77 -5.37 -0.38
C ILE A 134 18.84 -3.98 0.24
N PHE A 135 18.59 -2.94 -0.55
CA PHE A 135 18.65 -1.54 -0.14
C PHE A 135 17.37 -0.80 -0.52
N LYS A 136 17.02 0.21 0.29
CA LYS A 136 15.99 1.20 -0.04
C LYS A 136 16.69 2.50 -0.43
N LYS A 137 16.45 3.00 -1.63
CA LYS A 137 16.98 4.27 -2.13
C LYS A 137 15.83 5.14 -2.59
N SER A 138 15.95 6.47 -2.46
CA SER A 138 14.99 7.37 -3.09
C SER A 138 15.07 7.22 -4.61
N GLN A 139 13.94 7.30 -5.28
CA GLN A 139 13.85 7.16 -6.75
C GLN A 139 14.71 8.19 -7.46
N GLU A 140 14.81 9.41 -6.95
CA GLU A 140 15.67 10.48 -7.49
C GLU A 140 17.15 10.11 -7.51
N SER A 141 17.63 9.27 -6.60
CA SER A 141 19.02 8.81 -6.52
C SER A 141 19.32 7.55 -7.31
N PHE A 142 18.31 6.99 -8.00
CA PHE A 142 18.42 5.75 -8.73
C PHE A 142 18.48 5.99 -10.24
N THR A 143 19.57 5.58 -10.90
CA THR A 143 19.82 5.84 -12.33
C THR A 143 19.25 4.75 -13.25
N GLY A 144 18.71 3.66 -12.69
CA GLY A 144 18.18 2.51 -13.43
C GLY A 144 16.71 2.65 -13.81
N SER A 145 16.28 1.91 -14.85
CA SER A 145 14.88 1.81 -15.24
C SER A 145 14.12 0.89 -14.26
N VAL A 146 13.30 1.49 -13.42
CA VAL A 146 12.54 0.82 -12.37
C VAL A 146 11.08 1.22 -12.44
N SER A 147 10.19 0.30 -12.14
CA SER A 147 8.75 0.55 -11.96
C SER A 147 8.34 0.00 -10.60
N THR A 148 7.87 0.87 -9.71
CA THR A 148 7.36 0.48 -8.40
C THR A 148 5.85 0.54 -8.41
N ILE A 149 5.20 -0.57 -8.10
CA ILE A 149 3.76 -0.72 -8.03
C ILE A 149 3.38 -0.73 -6.55
N THR A 150 2.62 0.25 -6.16
CA THR A 150 2.23 0.49 -4.77
C THR A 150 1.05 -0.39 -4.34
N GLU A 151 0.85 -0.54 -3.03
CA GLU A 151 -0.34 -1.22 -2.48
C GLU A 151 -1.66 -0.65 -3.04
N LYS A 152 -1.73 0.67 -3.26
CA LYS A 152 -2.93 1.35 -3.78
C LYS A 152 -3.25 0.89 -5.20
N GLU A 153 -2.24 0.76 -6.05
CA GLU A 153 -2.39 0.27 -7.42
C GLU A 153 -2.75 -1.22 -7.45
N LEU A 154 -2.08 -2.05 -6.64
CA LEU A 154 -2.43 -3.46 -6.49
C LEU A 154 -3.89 -3.64 -6.03
N LYS A 155 -4.36 -2.80 -5.13
CA LYS A 155 -5.76 -2.81 -4.66
C LYS A 155 -6.78 -2.48 -5.74
N SER A 156 -6.42 -1.75 -6.78
CA SER A 156 -7.31 -1.41 -7.89
C SER A 156 -7.65 -2.63 -8.77
N PHE A 157 -6.81 -3.67 -8.76
CA PHE A 157 -6.98 -4.90 -9.55
C PHE A 157 -7.32 -6.13 -8.68
N ARG A 158 -7.97 -5.93 -7.56
CA ARG A 158 -8.34 -6.99 -6.62
C ARG A 158 -9.18 -8.09 -7.28
N GLY A 159 -8.91 -9.33 -6.88
CA GLY A 159 -9.61 -10.51 -7.37
C GLY A 159 -8.96 -11.19 -8.56
N ARG A 160 -7.91 -10.59 -9.14
CA ARG A 160 -7.05 -11.21 -10.16
C ARG A 160 -5.79 -11.80 -9.50
N ASN A 161 -5.07 -12.64 -10.23
CA ASN A 161 -3.75 -13.07 -9.78
C ASN A 161 -2.71 -11.93 -9.91
N LEU A 162 -1.64 -12.00 -9.13
CA LEU A 162 -0.59 -10.97 -9.10
C LEU A 162 0.04 -10.74 -10.49
N LEU A 163 0.29 -11.79 -11.26
CA LEU A 163 0.89 -11.68 -12.60
C LEU A 163 0.01 -10.88 -13.56
N SER A 164 -1.30 -11.16 -13.59
CA SER A 164 -2.27 -10.40 -14.41
C SER A 164 -2.32 -8.93 -13.99
N THR A 165 -2.20 -8.65 -12.70
CA THR A 165 -2.13 -7.30 -12.17
C THR A 165 -0.89 -6.58 -12.68
N LEU A 166 0.29 -7.22 -12.63
CA LEU A 166 1.54 -6.67 -13.14
C LEU A 166 1.48 -6.40 -14.65
N LYS A 167 0.94 -7.34 -15.44
CA LYS A 167 0.75 -7.18 -16.90
C LYS A 167 -0.11 -5.94 -17.23
N ASN A 168 -1.14 -5.70 -16.44
CA ASN A 168 -2.05 -4.57 -16.69
C ASN A 168 -1.49 -3.21 -16.27
N ILE A 169 -0.61 -3.18 -15.28
CA ILE A 169 -0.02 -1.93 -14.76
C ILE A 169 1.24 -1.57 -15.54
N ASP A 170 2.09 -2.55 -15.83
CA ASP A 170 3.37 -2.33 -16.48
C ASP A 170 3.43 -3.03 -17.86
N PRO A 171 3.41 -2.28 -18.97
CA PRO A 171 3.43 -2.85 -20.31
C PRO A 171 4.75 -3.56 -20.66
N THR A 172 5.82 -3.37 -19.88
CA THR A 172 7.10 -4.09 -20.09
C THR A 172 7.08 -5.50 -19.49
N PHE A 173 6.11 -5.76 -18.61
CA PHE A 173 5.88 -7.07 -18.05
C PHE A 173 4.93 -7.86 -18.96
N ASN A 174 5.44 -8.87 -19.61
CA ASN A 174 4.68 -9.67 -20.55
C ASN A 174 4.45 -11.09 -20.05
N ILE A 175 3.25 -11.59 -20.27
CA ILE A 175 2.90 -13.00 -20.04
C ILE A 175 2.63 -13.60 -21.42
N ILE A 176 3.44 -14.60 -21.80
CA ILE A 176 3.24 -15.31 -23.05
C ILE A 176 2.08 -16.30 -22.82
N GLU A 177 0.99 -16.05 -23.55
CA GLU A 177 -0.18 -16.91 -23.50
C GLU A 177 0.08 -18.18 -24.33
N ASN A 178 -0.11 -19.32 -23.72
CA ASN A 178 -0.01 -20.61 -24.39
C ASN A 178 -1.41 -21.25 -24.45
N ASN A 179 -2.03 -21.19 -25.61
CA ASN A 179 -3.38 -21.74 -25.82
C ASN A 179 -3.48 -23.27 -25.71
N VAL A 180 -2.34 -23.97 -25.71
CA VAL A 180 -2.30 -25.45 -25.57
C VAL A 180 -2.81 -25.88 -24.20
N TYR A 181 -2.46 -25.10 -23.16
CA TYR A 181 -2.85 -25.40 -21.78
C TYR A 181 -4.17 -24.73 -21.38
N GLY A 182 -4.71 -23.83 -22.22
CA GLY A 182 -5.96 -23.14 -21.97
C GLY A 182 -5.95 -22.37 -20.65
N ALA A 183 -7.01 -22.53 -19.86
CA ALA A 183 -7.17 -21.92 -18.54
C ALA A 183 -6.80 -22.86 -17.39
N ASP A 184 -5.77 -23.71 -17.56
CA ASP A 184 -5.31 -24.61 -16.48
C ASP A 184 -4.64 -23.79 -15.36
N PRO A 185 -5.20 -23.76 -14.14
CA PRO A 185 -4.64 -22.99 -13.02
C PRO A 185 -3.31 -23.58 -12.51
N ASN A 186 -2.92 -24.77 -12.92
CA ASN A 186 -1.66 -25.41 -12.54
C ASN A 186 -0.52 -25.12 -13.52
N HIS A 187 -0.87 -24.64 -14.72
CA HIS A 187 0.15 -24.29 -15.70
C HIS A 187 0.85 -22.99 -15.30
N LEU A 188 2.18 -23.03 -15.29
CA LEU A 188 3.00 -21.84 -15.03
C LEU A 188 3.13 -21.04 -16.33
N PRO A 189 2.64 -19.78 -16.37
CA PRO A 189 2.81 -18.96 -17.56
C PRO A 189 4.28 -18.58 -17.74
N GLU A 190 4.71 -18.46 -18.98
CA GLU A 190 6.00 -17.87 -19.30
C GLU A 190 5.94 -16.36 -19.10
N VAL A 191 6.84 -15.85 -18.25
CA VAL A 191 6.88 -14.44 -17.84
C VAL A 191 8.15 -13.81 -18.34
N GLN A 192 8.05 -12.63 -18.93
CA GLN A 192 9.19 -11.89 -19.47
C GLN A 192 9.14 -10.41 -19.05
N ILE A 193 10.33 -9.82 -18.82
CA ILE A 193 10.51 -8.38 -18.65
C ILE A 193 11.38 -7.91 -19.83
N ARG A 194 10.85 -6.96 -20.64
CA ARG A 194 11.55 -6.41 -21.83
C ARG A 194 11.88 -7.43 -22.94
N GLY A 195 11.16 -8.53 -23.04
CA GLY A 195 11.34 -9.52 -24.09
C GLY A 195 12.33 -10.62 -23.76
N THR A 196 12.72 -11.39 -24.78
CA THR A 196 13.60 -12.55 -24.65
C THR A 196 15.07 -12.13 -24.65
N SER A 197 15.83 -12.48 -23.62
CA SER A 197 17.28 -12.30 -23.56
C SER A 197 18.04 -13.52 -24.11
N SER A 198 17.40 -14.67 -24.18
CA SER A 198 17.97 -15.94 -24.63
C SER A 198 17.13 -16.56 -25.72
N LEU A 199 17.75 -17.01 -26.80
CA LEU A 199 17.08 -17.83 -27.80
C LEU A 199 17.04 -19.27 -27.32
N PRO A 200 15.87 -19.92 -27.32
CA PRO A 200 15.78 -21.33 -26.96
C PRO A 200 16.58 -22.18 -27.97
N THR A 201 17.36 -23.12 -27.47
CA THR A 201 18.02 -24.13 -28.32
C THR A 201 17.00 -25.16 -28.79
N VAL A 202 17.33 -25.93 -29.85
CA VAL A 202 16.47 -27.01 -30.34
C VAL A 202 16.22 -28.05 -29.25
N GLU A 203 17.14 -28.18 -28.30
CA GLU A 203 17.07 -29.11 -27.16
C GLU A 203 16.13 -28.56 -26.07
N ASP A 204 16.10 -27.26 -25.87
CA ASP A 204 15.18 -26.58 -24.95
C ASP A 204 13.73 -26.66 -25.45
N LEU A 205 13.53 -26.58 -26.76
CA LEU A 205 12.21 -26.75 -27.40
C LEU A 205 11.65 -28.18 -27.29
N LYS A 206 12.53 -29.17 -27.09
CA LYS A 206 12.11 -30.58 -26.91
C LYS A 206 11.79 -30.91 -25.45
N ASN A 207 12.27 -30.16 -24.51
CA ASN A 207 12.06 -30.35 -23.08
C ASN A 207 11.08 -29.30 -22.57
N GLU A 208 9.80 -29.63 -22.50
CA GLU A 208 8.72 -28.80 -21.95
C GLU A 208 8.98 -28.35 -20.49
N THR A 209 9.96 -28.93 -19.83
CA THR A 209 10.35 -28.62 -18.43
C THR A 209 11.29 -27.42 -18.30
N LYS A 210 11.81 -26.85 -19.41
CA LYS A 210 12.73 -25.69 -19.36
C LYS A 210 12.04 -24.37 -19.72
N VAL A 211 10.95 -24.04 -19.04
CA VAL A 211 10.24 -22.74 -19.13
C VAL A 211 11.07 -21.59 -18.54
N ASP A 212 12.23 -21.88 -17.93
CA ASP A 212 12.92 -20.94 -17.05
C ASP A 212 13.99 -20.05 -17.72
N LEU A 213 14.29 -20.23 -19.02
CA LEU A 213 15.41 -19.50 -19.67
C LEU A 213 15.28 -17.98 -19.65
N ASN A 214 14.08 -17.44 -19.74
CA ASN A 214 13.80 -16.02 -19.78
C ASN A 214 13.02 -15.52 -18.55
N THR A 215 12.79 -16.38 -17.56
CA THR A 215 12.05 -16.02 -16.34
C THR A 215 12.86 -15.03 -15.51
N PRO A 216 12.28 -13.90 -15.09
CA PRO A 216 12.94 -12.94 -14.21
C PRO A 216 13.21 -13.56 -12.85
N LEU A 217 14.24 -13.08 -12.17
CA LEU A 217 14.53 -13.43 -10.78
C LEU A 217 13.46 -12.83 -9.87
N ILE A 218 12.89 -13.62 -8.97
CA ILE A 218 11.84 -13.17 -8.05
C ILE A 218 12.37 -13.15 -6.63
N ILE A 219 12.29 -11.99 -5.98
CA ILE A 219 12.76 -11.75 -4.62
C ILE A 219 11.57 -11.36 -3.74
N LEU A 220 11.35 -12.10 -2.68
CA LEU A 220 10.35 -11.82 -1.65
C LEU A 220 11.04 -11.47 -0.34
N ASP A 221 10.88 -10.24 0.15
CA ASP A 221 11.51 -9.75 1.39
C ASP A 221 13.02 -10.02 1.48
N GLY A 222 13.73 -9.97 0.35
CA GLY A 222 15.17 -10.20 0.23
C GLY A 222 15.58 -11.65 -0.06
N PHE A 223 14.65 -12.59 -0.14
CA PHE A 223 14.91 -14.00 -0.45
C PHE A 223 14.36 -14.37 -1.83
N GLU A 224 15.08 -15.21 -2.54
CA GLU A 224 14.62 -15.74 -3.82
C GLU A 224 13.50 -16.75 -3.64
N ILE A 225 12.48 -16.60 -4.48
CA ILE A 225 11.34 -17.55 -4.54
C ILE A 225 11.09 -18.01 -5.97
N SER A 226 10.40 -19.15 -6.12
CA SER A 226 9.95 -19.67 -7.42
C SER A 226 8.73 -18.89 -7.94
N LEU A 227 8.50 -18.99 -9.26
CA LEU A 227 7.30 -18.44 -9.90
C LEU A 227 6.02 -19.09 -9.33
N THR A 228 6.06 -20.38 -9.02
CA THR A 228 4.94 -21.07 -8.36
C THR A 228 4.60 -20.43 -7.02
N ARG A 229 5.62 -20.12 -6.21
CA ARG A 229 5.41 -19.44 -4.92
C ARG A 229 4.84 -18.03 -5.10
N MET A 230 5.30 -17.31 -6.11
CA MET A 230 4.76 -15.98 -6.43
C MET A 230 3.28 -16.03 -6.80
N LEU A 231 2.82 -17.05 -7.56
CA LEU A 231 1.41 -17.23 -7.88
C LEU A 231 0.54 -17.53 -6.65
N ASP A 232 1.11 -18.19 -5.65
CA ASP A 232 0.42 -18.55 -4.42
C ASP A 232 0.44 -17.46 -3.36
N LEU A 233 1.18 -16.36 -3.59
CA LEU A 233 1.21 -15.22 -2.67
C LEU A 233 -0.18 -14.61 -2.52
N ASN A 234 -0.43 -14.14 -1.31
CA ASN A 234 -1.63 -13.39 -1.03
C ASN A 234 -1.42 -11.91 -1.35
N ASP A 235 -2.15 -11.37 -2.32
CA ASP A 235 -2.09 -9.97 -2.75
C ASP A 235 -2.32 -8.99 -1.58
N GLU A 236 -3.09 -9.44 -0.56
CA GLU A 236 -3.39 -8.62 0.62
C GLU A 236 -2.19 -8.45 1.56
N ASP A 237 -1.24 -9.37 1.50
CA ASP A 237 -0.02 -9.31 2.32
C ASP A 237 1.11 -8.54 1.63
N ILE A 238 0.92 -8.12 0.36
CA ILE A 238 1.90 -7.37 -0.41
C ILE A 238 1.78 -5.88 -0.12
N SER A 239 2.91 -5.25 0.14
CA SER A 239 3.05 -3.80 0.32
C SER A 239 3.40 -3.10 -0.99
N SER A 240 4.38 -3.65 -1.72
CA SER A 240 4.83 -3.12 -2.99
C SER A 240 5.47 -4.20 -3.86
N VAL A 241 5.45 -3.98 -5.18
CA VAL A 241 6.19 -4.77 -6.15
C VAL A 241 7.05 -3.84 -6.98
N THR A 242 8.36 -4.09 -7.03
CA THR A 242 9.31 -3.29 -7.80
C THR A 242 9.89 -4.14 -8.92
N LEU A 243 9.75 -3.66 -10.16
CA LEU A 243 10.31 -4.29 -11.34
C LEU A 243 11.63 -3.60 -11.71
N LEU A 244 12.76 -4.31 -11.58
CA LEU A 244 14.08 -3.86 -12.00
C LEU A 244 14.30 -4.33 -13.43
N LYS A 245 14.37 -3.37 -14.36
CA LYS A 245 14.26 -3.69 -15.79
C LYS A 245 15.57 -3.66 -16.56
N ASP A 246 16.57 -2.97 -16.08
CA ASP A 246 17.85 -2.81 -16.81
C ASP A 246 19.06 -3.31 -16.01
N GLY A 247 20.19 -3.43 -16.69
CA GLY A 247 21.43 -3.95 -16.12
C GLY A 247 21.95 -3.11 -14.95
N SER A 248 21.69 -1.80 -14.90
CA SER A 248 22.11 -0.94 -13.79
C SER A 248 21.28 -1.20 -12.55
N ALA A 249 19.96 -1.44 -12.72
CA ALA A 249 19.07 -1.79 -11.66
C ALA A 249 19.30 -3.22 -11.12
N THR A 250 19.63 -4.16 -11.99
CA THR A 250 19.82 -5.59 -11.67
C THR A 250 21.26 -5.96 -11.31
N ALA A 251 22.22 -5.02 -11.42
CA ALA A 251 23.65 -5.28 -11.19
C ALA A 251 23.97 -5.96 -9.83
N ILE A 252 23.20 -5.66 -8.80
CA ILE A 252 23.36 -6.27 -7.48
C ILE A 252 23.07 -7.77 -7.45
N TYR A 253 22.34 -8.29 -8.44
CA TYR A 253 21.99 -9.71 -8.58
C TYR A 253 22.88 -10.46 -9.58
N GLY A 254 23.85 -9.75 -10.19
CA GLY A 254 24.78 -10.32 -11.16
C GLY A 254 24.07 -10.96 -12.37
N SER A 255 24.60 -12.08 -12.87
CA SER A 255 24.05 -12.79 -14.03
C SER A 255 22.61 -13.29 -13.83
N ARG A 256 22.20 -13.54 -12.60
CA ARG A 256 20.83 -13.98 -12.27
C ARG A 256 19.76 -12.92 -12.53
N GLY A 257 20.15 -11.64 -12.52
CA GLY A 257 19.29 -10.52 -12.86
C GLY A 257 19.22 -10.20 -14.36
N ALA A 258 19.82 -10.99 -15.25
CA ALA A 258 19.91 -10.71 -16.68
C ALA A 258 18.52 -10.56 -17.35
N ASN A 259 17.53 -11.31 -16.89
CA ASN A 259 16.15 -11.29 -17.40
C ASN A 259 15.24 -10.28 -16.66
N GLY A 260 15.84 -9.41 -15.83
CA GLY A 260 15.12 -8.53 -14.91
C GLY A 260 14.91 -9.17 -13.54
N VAL A 261 14.51 -8.33 -12.58
CA VAL A 261 14.22 -8.79 -11.21
C VAL A 261 12.87 -8.24 -10.75
N ILE A 262 12.07 -9.09 -10.15
CA ILE A 262 10.81 -8.75 -9.49
C ILE A 262 11.07 -8.76 -7.99
N VAL A 263 11.01 -7.60 -7.35
CA VAL A 263 11.18 -7.47 -5.90
C VAL A 263 9.80 -7.26 -5.27
N ILE A 264 9.41 -8.13 -4.37
CA ILE A 264 8.15 -8.11 -3.67
C ILE A 264 8.42 -7.82 -2.20
N GLU A 265 7.81 -6.79 -1.65
CA GLU A 265 7.80 -6.51 -0.21
C GLU A 265 6.45 -6.85 0.40
N THR A 266 6.48 -7.53 1.53
CA THR A 266 5.26 -7.80 2.29
C THR A 266 5.00 -6.71 3.33
N LYS A 267 3.73 -6.59 3.73
CA LYS A 267 3.29 -5.66 4.76
C LYS A 267 3.92 -5.98 6.11
N GLN A 268 4.42 -4.96 6.74
CA GLN A 268 4.92 -5.06 8.12
C GLN A 268 3.75 -4.93 9.10
N PRO A 269 3.81 -5.61 10.26
CA PRO A 269 2.81 -5.44 11.31
C PRO A 269 2.81 -4.00 11.83
N GLU A 270 1.62 -3.41 11.93
CA GLU A 270 1.45 -2.07 12.48
C GLU A 270 1.28 -2.10 14.00
N ALA A 271 1.76 -1.04 14.67
CA ALA A 271 1.49 -0.85 16.09
C ALA A 271 0.01 -0.52 16.31
N GLY A 272 -0.56 -0.97 17.40
CA GLY A 272 -1.93 -0.66 17.76
C GLY A 272 -2.66 -1.80 18.46
N LYS A 273 -3.94 -1.59 18.76
CA LYS A 273 -4.82 -2.62 19.30
C LYS A 273 -4.93 -3.78 18.33
N LEU A 274 -5.19 -4.97 18.87
CA LEU A 274 -5.46 -6.15 18.06
C LEU A 274 -6.55 -5.87 17.01
N ARG A 275 -6.20 -6.10 15.75
CA ARG A 275 -7.12 -5.98 14.60
C ARG A 275 -7.27 -7.34 13.96
N LEU A 276 -8.51 -7.72 13.71
CA LEU A 276 -8.87 -8.91 12.96
C LEU A 276 -9.55 -8.48 11.68
N SER A 277 -9.05 -8.94 10.56
CA SER A 277 -9.63 -8.68 9.23
C SER A 277 -9.91 -9.99 8.51
N TYR A 278 -11.09 -10.08 7.91
CA TYR A 278 -11.49 -11.19 7.05
C TYR A 278 -11.83 -10.65 5.66
N ARG A 279 -11.38 -11.38 4.64
CA ARG A 279 -11.75 -11.11 3.25
C ARG A 279 -12.09 -12.40 2.55
N GLY A 280 -13.24 -12.41 1.88
CA GLY A 280 -13.67 -13.44 0.97
C GLY A 280 -13.83 -12.89 -0.44
N SER A 281 -13.48 -13.68 -1.46
CA SER A 281 -13.75 -13.40 -2.86
C SER A 281 -14.22 -14.64 -3.56
N VAL A 282 -15.10 -14.47 -4.56
CA VAL A 282 -15.58 -15.53 -5.45
C VAL A 282 -15.18 -15.13 -6.87
N ASN A 283 -14.58 -16.07 -7.59
CA ASN A 283 -14.24 -15.91 -9.00
C ASN A 283 -15.11 -16.86 -9.83
N ILE A 284 -15.71 -16.34 -10.89
CA ILE A 284 -16.53 -17.13 -11.81
C ILE A 284 -15.92 -17.00 -13.19
N GLU A 285 -15.53 -18.13 -13.77
CA GLU A 285 -14.97 -18.23 -15.11
C GLU A 285 -15.93 -19.00 -16.00
N VAL A 286 -16.32 -18.38 -17.11
CA VAL A 286 -17.23 -18.98 -18.09
C VAL A 286 -16.47 -19.17 -19.38
N PRO A 287 -16.46 -20.39 -19.95
CA PRO A 287 -15.85 -20.60 -21.26
C PRO A 287 -16.67 -19.89 -22.34
N ASP A 288 -16.01 -19.09 -23.16
CA ASP A 288 -16.60 -18.48 -24.33
C ASP A 288 -16.32 -19.37 -25.55
N LEU A 289 -17.39 -19.91 -26.13
CA LEU A 289 -17.35 -20.75 -27.30
C LEU A 289 -17.99 -20.06 -28.53
N SER A 290 -18.33 -18.79 -28.43
CA SER A 290 -19.06 -18.06 -29.48
C SER A 290 -18.23 -17.88 -30.77
N ASP A 291 -16.89 -17.85 -30.65
CA ASP A 291 -16.00 -17.71 -31.81
C ASP A 291 -15.82 -19.01 -32.63
N TYR A 292 -16.34 -20.13 -32.12
CA TYR A 292 -16.26 -21.41 -32.83
C TYR A 292 -17.52 -21.66 -33.63
N ASP A 293 -17.48 -21.32 -34.93
CA ASP A 293 -18.57 -21.59 -35.87
C ASP A 293 -18.53 -23.05 -36.34
N VAL A 294 -19.08 -23.94 -35.54
CA VAL A 294 -19.08 -25.38 -35.79
C VAL A 294 -20.47 -25.85 -36.29
N LEU A 295 -20.47 -26.65 -37.34
CA LEU A 295 -21.67 -27.22 -37.87
C LEU A 295 -22.44 -28.07 -36.85
N ASN A 296 -23.75 -27.96 -36.82
CA ASN A 296 -24.59 -28.88 -36.06
C ASN A 296 -24.64 -30.25 -36.75
N ALA A 297 -25.25 -31.26 -36.10
CA ALA A 297 -25.26 -32.62 -36.61
C ALA A 297 -25.96 -32.77 -37.99
N ALA A 298 -27.02 -32.04 -38.24
CA ALA A 298 -27.73 -32.03 -39.48
C ALA A 298 -26.93 -31.36 -40.62
N GLU A 299 -26.35 -30.21 -40.35
CA GLU A 299 -25.49 -29.49 -41.30
C GLU A 299 -24.25 -30.30 -41.67
N LYS A 300 -23.64 -30.97 -40.67
CA LYS A 300 -22.50 -31.83 -40.89
C LYS A 300 -22.87 -33.01 -41.78
N LEU A 301 -24.01 -33.70 -41.54
CA LEU A 301 -24.47 -34.78 -42.38
C LEU A 301 -24.71 -34.30 -43.82
N GLN A 302 -25.34 -33.14 -44.01
CA GLN A 302 -25.58 -32.59 -45.32
C GLN A 302 -24.27 -32.23 -46.04
N LEU A 303 -23.28 -31.70 -45.34
CA LEU A 303 -21.95 -31.44 -45.89
C LEU A 303 -21.26 -32.74 -46.32
N GLU A 304 -21.28 -33.77 -45.48
CA GLU A 304 -20.68 -35.08 -45.75
C GLU A 304 -21.33 -35.78 -46.95
N GLU A 305 -22.67 -35.64 -47.10
CA GLU A 305 -23.43 -36.13 -48.28
C GLU A 305 -23.02 -35.38 -49.55
N SER A 306 -22.95 -34.05 -49.49
CA SER A 306 -22.58 -33.20 -50.60
C SER A 306 -21.15 -33.43 -51.06
N ALA A 307 -20.24 -33.69 -50.11
CA ALA A 307 -18.86 -34.02 -50.38
C ALA A 307 -18.66 -35.46 -50.91
N GLY A 308 -19.72 -36.27 -50.96
CA GLY A 308 -19.66 -37.62 -51.50
C GLY A 308 -18.93 -38.64 -50.57
N LEU A 309 -18.79 -38.36 -49.25
CA LEU A 309 -18.07 -39.17 -48.30
C LEU A 309 -18.68 -40.59 -48.12
N TYR A 310 -19.93 -40.80 -48.57
CA TYR A 310 -20.64 -42.07 -48.46
C TYR A 310 -20.69 -42.83 -49.80
N LYS A 311 -19.91 -42.39 -50.81
CA LYS A 311 -19.73 -43.04 -52.10
C LYS A 311 -18.35 -43.68 -52.16
N ASN A 312 -18.28 -44.86 -52.81
CA ASN A 312 -17.00 -45.56 -53.05
C ASN A 312 -17.07 -46.32 -54.32
N GLU A 313 -15.95 -46.53 -55.02
CA GLU A 313 -15.87 -47.35 -56.25
C GLU A 313 -16.08 -48.82 -56.00
N TRP A 314 -15.77 -49.29 -54.78
CA TRP A 314 -15.91 -50.68 -54.35
C TRP A 314 -17.26 -50.90 -53.69
N ALA A 315 -18.10 -51.77 -54.26
CA ALA A 315 -19.49 -52.01 -53.86
C ALA A 315 -19.65 -52.39 -52.38
N ASP A 316 -18.73 -53.20 -51.84
CA ASP A 316 -18.75 -53.62 -50.43
C ASP A 316 -18.50 -52.45 -49.48
N MET A 317 -17.54 -51.60 -49.83
CA MET A 317 -17.23 -50.41 -49.08
C MET A 317 -18.38 -49.38 -49.17
N GLU A 318 -18.92 -49.19 -50.33
CA GLU A 318 -20.08 -48.28 -50.51
C GLU A 318 -21.28 -48.73 -49.67
N MET A 319 -21.57 -50.05 -49.63
CA MET A 319 -22.63 -50.56 -48.79
C MET A 319 -22.38 -50.31 -47.28
N ALA A 320 -21.15 -50.49 -46.84
CA ALA A 320 -20.77 -50.18 -45.44
C ALA A 320 -20.95 -48.68 -45.12
N LEU A 321 -20.52 -47.81 -46.04
CA LEU A 321 -20.66 -46.36 -45.89
C LEU A 321 -22.13 -45.91 -45.87
N ARG A 322 -22.97 -46.47 -46.75
CA ARG A 322 -24.41 -46.21 -46.77
C ARG A 322 -25.12 -46.67 -45.48
N LYS A 323 -24.74 -47.81 -44.93
CA LYS A 323 -25.24 -48.26 -43.62
C LYS A 323 -24.83 -47.32 -42.48
N ARG A 324 -23.60 -46.78 -42.52
CA ARG A 324 -23.15 -45.78 -41.60
C ARG A 324 -23.94 -44.47 -41.73
N GLN A 325 -24.13 -43.99 -42.95
CA GLN A 325 -24.96 -42.82 -43.27
C GLN A 325 -26.38 -42.98 -42.72
N ALA A 326 -27.04 -44.10 -42.97
CA ALA A 326 -28.39 -44.36 -42.48
C ALA A 326 -28.48 -44.30 -40.94
N ARG A 327 -27.49 -44.88 -40.25
CA ARG A 327 -27.42 -44.76 -38.77
C ARG A 327 -27.25 -43.31 -38.30
N ILE A 328 -26.32 -42.57 -38.90
CA ILE A 328 -26.12 -41.14 -38.54
C ILE A 328 -27.39 -40.37 -38.79
N LYS A 329 -28.03 -40.56 -39.94
CA LYS A 329 -29.29 -39.89 -40.29
C LYS A 329 -30.40 -40.21 -39.28
N GLN A 330 -30.53 -41.46 -38.86
CA GLN A 330 -31.50 -41.88 -37.86
C GLN A 330 -31.26 -41.17 -36.51
N GLU A 331 -30.00 -41.06 -36.10
CA GLU A 331 -29.65 -40.35 -34.84
C GLU A 331 -29.92 -38.82 -34.94
N VAL A 332 -29.61 -38.21 -36.09
CA VAL A 332 -29.93 -36.82 -36.36
C VAL A 332 -31.44 -36.57 -36.33
N GLU A 333 -32.25 -37.44 -36.96
CA GLU A 333 -33.71 -37.37 -36.93
C GLU A 333 -34.28 -37.59 -35.50
N ARG A 334 -33.59 -38.33 -34.66
CA ARG A 334 -33.91 -38.47 -33.22
C ARG A 334 -33.54 -37.24 -32.38
N GLY A 335 -32.92 -36.20 -32.99
CA GLY A 335 -32.51 -34.99 -32.33
C GLY A 335 -31.15 -35.10 -31.59
N VAL A 336 -30.34 -36.09 -31.95
CA VAL A 336 -28.97 -36.14 -31.37
C VAL A 336 -28.11 -35.08 -32.05
N ASP A 337 -27.85 -34.04 -31.29
CA ASP A 337 -26.96 -32.94 -31.68
C ASP A 337 -26.04 -32.64 -30.47
N THR A 338 -24.81 -33.12 -30.54
CA THR A 338 -23.87 -32.99 -29.44
C THR A 338 -22.79 -31.98 -29.77
N TYR A 339 -22.83 -30.84 -29.07
CA TYR A 339 -21.77 -29.82 -29.16
C TYR A 339 -20.56 -30.33 -28.32
N TRP A 340 -19.64 -31.01 -28.98
CA TRP A 340 -18.53 -31.68 -28.30
C TRP A 340 -17.56 -30.75 -27.63
N LEU A 341 -17.37 -29.50 -28.12
CA LEU A 341 -16.49 -28.52 -27.52
C LEU A 341 -16.94 -28.13 -26.10
N SER A 342 -18.24 -28.18 -25.82
CA SER A 342 -18.77 -27.86 -24.48
C SER A 342 -18.62 -29.03 -23.47
N LYS A 343 -18.44 -30.25 -23.93
CA LYS A 343 -18.45 -31.46 -23.04
C LYS A 343 -17.31 -31.49 -22.01
N PRO A 344 -16.05 -31.12 -22.37
CA PRO A 344 -14.97 -31.09 -21.43
C PRO A 344 -15.00 -29.82 -20.54
N LEU A 345 -15.88 -28.88 -20.85
CA LEU A 345 -15.94 -27.58 -20.18
C LEU A 345 -17.03 -27.52 -19.12
N ARG A 346 -16.86 -26.60 -18.20
CA ARG A 346 -17.82 -26.21 -17.17
C ARG A 346 -17.63 -24.73 -16.83
N THR A 347 -18.62 -24.12 -16.19
CA THR A 347 -18.40 -22.86 -15.48
C THR A 347 -17.54 -23.14 -14.26
N GLY A 348 -16.37 -22.53 -14.20
CA GLY A 348 -15.46 -22.59 -13.06
C GLY A 348 -15.93 -21.61 -11.98
N VAL A 349 -16.05 -22.08 -10.73
CA VAL A 349 -16.39 -21.23 -9.58
C VAL A 349 -15.32 -21.44 -8.53
N GLY A 350 -14.43 -20.45 -8.42
CA GLY A 350 -13.39 -20.44 -7.40
C GLY A 350 -13.76 -19.56 -6.21
N HIS A 351 -13.17 -19.82 -5.07
CA HIS A 351 -13.31 -18.94 -3.90
C HIS A 351 -12.00 -18.82 -3.13
N LYS A 352 -11.77 -17.63 -2.58
CA LYS A 352 -10.58 -17.32 -1.78
C LYS A 352 -11.03 -16.74 -0.45
N HIS A 353 -10.45 -17.23 0.63
CA HIS A 353 -10.69 -16.74 1.98
C HIS A 353 -9.38 -16.37 2.62
N ASN A 354 -9.31 -15.17 3.20
CA ASN A 354 -8.15 -14.69 3.93
C ASN A 354 -8.60 -14.17 5.30
N LEU A 355 -7.92 -14.62 6.34
CA LEU A 355 -8.07 -14.14 7.70
C LEU A 355 -6.72 -13.60 8.16
N ARG A 356 -6.67 -12.35 8.58
CA ARG A 356 -5.46 -11.68 9.09
C ARG A 356 -5.71 -11.09 10.46
N LEU A 357 -4.79 -11.35 11.34
CA LEU A 357 -4.73 -10.83 12.70
C LEU A 357 -3.44 -10.04 12.83
N GLU A 358 -3.50 -8.81 13.34
CA GLU A 358 -2.31 -8.00 13.56
C GLU A 358 -2.48 -7.09 14.78
N GLY A 359 -1.35 -6.72 15.39
CA GLY A 359 -1.32 -5.84 16.53
C GLY A 359 0.08 -5.63 17.06
N GLY A 360 0.19 -4.83 18.11
CA GLY A 360 1.48 -4.58 18.75
C GLY A 360 1.41 -3.43 19.74
N GLY A 361 2.24 -3.47 20.75
CA GLY A 361 2.34 -2.44 21.76
C GLY A 361 3.24 -1.28 21.34
N ASN A 362 3.25 -0.23 22.17
CA ASN A 362 4.18 0.89 22.05
C ASN A 362 5.60 0.53 22.54
N ASP A 363 5.78 -0.69 23.08
CA ASP A 363 7.03 -1.28 23.56
C ASP A 363 7.94 -1.80 22.44
N GLY A 364 7.56 -1.57 21.19
CA GLY A 364 8.32 -1.98 20.00
C GLY A 364 8.01 -3.39 19.51
N PHE A 365 7.20 -4.18 20.23
CA PHE A 365 6.78 -5.51 19.78
C PHE A 365 5.53 -5.43 18.90
N ARG A 366 5.61 -6.00 17.70
CA ARG A 366 4.51 -6.06 16.72
C ARG A 366 4.39 -7.45 16.14
N TYR A 367 3.19 -7.86 15.81
CA TYR A 367 2.94 -9.18 15.26
C TYR A 367 1.82 -9.15 14.23
N SER A 368 1.91 -10.03 13.25
CA SER A 368 0.80 -10.37 12.37
C SER A 368 0.79 -11.86 12.09
N ALA A 369 -0.39 -12.42 11.95
CA ALA A 369 -0.62 -13.76 11.49
C ALA A 369 -1.70 -13.73 10.41
N SER A 370 -1.52 -14.44 9.31
CA SER A 370 -2.56 -14.62 8.31
C SER A 370 -2.68 -16.06 7.86
N VAL A 371 -3.90 -16.43 7.50
CA VAL A 371 -4.24 -17.74 6.94
C VAL A 371 -5.07 -17.50 5.70
N GLN A 372 -4.69 -18.15 4.60
CA GLN A 372 -5.38 -18.08 3.33
C GLN A 372 -5.74 -19.50 2.86
N TYR A 373 -6.97 -19.63 2.41
CA TYR A 373 -7.44 -20.76 1.62
C TYR A 373 -7.91 -20.27 0.26
N ASN A 374 -7.44 -20.91 -0.80
CA ASN A 374 -7.80 -20.57 -2.18
C ASN A 374 -8.16 -21.87 -2.92
N ASP A 375 -9.37 -21.91 -3.48
CA ASP A 375 -9.88 -22.99 -4.33
C ASP A 375 -10.20 -22.41 -5.70
N ILE A 376 -9.45 -22.81 -6.72
CA ILE A 376 -9.61 -22.37 -8.10
C ILE A 376 -10.14 -23.55 -8.90
N LEU A 377 -11.35 -23.42 -9.39
CA LEU A 377 -11.97 -24.37 -10.30
C LEU A 377 -11.82 -23.86 -11.73
N GLY A 378 -10.95 -24.49 -12.51
CA GLY A 378 -10.76 -24.15 -13.93
C GLY A 378 -11.97 -24.48 -14.79
N VAL A 379 -12.07 -23.86 -15.94
CA VAL A 379 -13.16 -24.08 -16.92
C VAL A 379 -13.10 -25.45 -17.55
N MET A 380 -11.95 -26.09 -17.60
CA MET A 380 -11.83 -27.49 -18.02
C MET A 380 -12.12 -28.43 -16.84
N LYS A 381 -12.90 -29.47 -17.08
CA LYS A 381 -13.19 -30.50 -16.07
C LYS A 381 -11.90 -31.25 -15.70
N GLY A 382 -11.64 -31.35 -14.39
CA GLY A 382 -10.43 -31.97 -13.88
C GLY A 382 -9.24 -31.02 -13.71
N SER A 383 -9.39 -29.74 -14.06
CA SER A 383 -8.37 -28.71 -13.92
C SER A 383 -8.70 -27.86 -12.70
N ASP A 384 -8.16 -28.22 -11.54
CA ASP A 384 -8.43 -27.59 -10.25
C ASP A 384 -7.12 -27.32 -9.51
N ARG A 385 -7.08 -26.22 -8.75
CA ARG A 385 -5.95 -25.90 -7.87
C ARG A 385 -6.46 -25.46 -6.51
N LYS A 386 -5.92 -26.09 -5.46
CA LYS A 386 -6.20 -25.73 -4.08
C LYS A 386 -4.89 -25.42 -3.38
N ASN A 387 -4.84 -24.27 -2.71
CA ASN A 387 -3.71 -23.96 -1.88
C ASN A 387 -4.15 -23.43 -0.52
N PHE A 388 -3.32 -23.71 0.47
CA PHE A 388 -3.47 -23.24 1.83
C PHE A 388 -2.13 -22.60 2.24
N ASN A 389 -2.17 -21.34 2.62
CA ASN A 389 -0.99 -20.60 3.04
C ASN A 389 -1.22 -20.04 4.44
N GLY A 390 -0.18 -20.11 5.26
CA GLY A 390 -0.13 -19.49 6.56
C GLY A 390 1.13 -18.66 6.71
N ASN A 391 1.04 -17.47 7.29
CA ASN A 391 2.23 -16.71 7.65
C ASN A 391 2.11 -16.12 9.05
N ILE A 392 3.24 -16.05 9.74
CA ILE A 392 3.40 -15.39 11.03
C ILE A 392 4.59 -14.47 10.92
N ASN A 393 4.40 -13.19 11.21
CA ASN A 393 5.44 -12.19 11.20
C ASN A 393 5.53 -11.56 12.58
N LEU A 394 6.70 -11.69 13.22
CA LEU A 394 7.03 -11.13 14.52
C LEU A 394 8.12 -10.07 14.31
N MET A 395 7.90 -8.89 14.83
CA MET A 395 8.86 -7.80 14.76
C MET A 395 9.05 -7.19 16.14
N TYR A 396 10.31 -7.03 16.52
CA TYR A 396 10.68 -6.33 17.75
C TYR A 396 11.71 -5.26 17.42
N GLN A 397 11.39 -4.02 17.77
CA GLN A 397 12.27 -2.88 17.58
C GLN A 397 12.66 -2.30 18.95
N HIS A 398 13.96 -2.25 19.21
CA HIS A 398 14.51 -1.60 20.38
C HIS A 398 15.57 -0.60 19.93
N GLU A 399 15.32 0.68 20.11
CA GLU A 399 16.17 1.78 19.61
C GLU A 399 16.51 1.62 18.12
N LYS A 400 17.78 1.33 17.79
CA LYS A 400 18.29 1.11 16.43
C LYS A 400 18.30 -0.36 16.01
N LEU A 401 18.00 -1.29 16.93
CA LEU A 401 17.99 -2.72 16.67
C LEU A 401 16.59 -3.15 16.23
N LEU A 402 16.50 -3.77 15.06
CA LEU A 402 15.28 -4.36 14.53
C LEU A 402 15.47 -5.86 14.40
N PHE A 403 14.71 -6.62 15.17
CA PHE A 403 14.60 -8.08 15.04
C PHE A 403 13.32 -8.42 14.31
N ARG A 404 13.43 -9.20 13.24
CA ARG A 404 12.29 -9.68 12.45
C ARG A 404 12.37 -11.18 12.28
N ASN A 405 11.29 -11.88 12.57
CA ASN A 405 11.12 -13.30 12.29
C ASN A 405 9.85 -13.49 11.45
N LYS A 406 9.98 -14.17 10.32
CA LYS A 406 8.88 -14.50 9.42
C LYS A 406 8.85 -16.00 9.23
N LEU A 407 7.72 -16.62 9.52
CA LEU A 407 7.44 -18.03 9.29
C LEU A 407 6.33 -18.12 8.24
N GLU A 408 6.57 -18.89 7.19
CA GLU A 408 5.60 -19.17 6.11
C GLU A 408 5.43 -20.66 5.94
N VAL A 409 4.18 -21.10 5.74
CA VAL A 409 3.78 -22.50 5.48
C VAL A 409 2.90 -22.56 4.24
#